data_ee56cb4371840afe64b7822146c8b75b
#
_entry.id   ee56cb4371840afe64b7822146c8b75b
#
_cell.length_a   1.000
_cell.length_b   1.000
_cell.length_c   1.000
_cell.angle_alpha   90.00
_cell.angle_beta   90.00
_cell.angle_gamma   90.00
#
_symmetry.space_group_name_H-M   'P 1'
#
loop_
_entity.id
_entity.type
_entity.pdbx_description
1 polymer ?
#
loop_
_entity_poly.entity_id
_entity_poly.type
_entity_poly.pdbx_seq_one_letter_code
_entity_poly.pdbx_strand_id
1 'polypeptide(L)' 'MNCFFCKGSVKEDTTNHVVNLEKHRVIIVRDVPCEKCTQCGESYYSDEVASQLEMIVNNLKNSLTEVAIISYYDKVA' A
#
# COMPACT_ATOMS: atom_id res chain seq x y z
N MET A 1 2.99 -17.89 7.40
CA MET A 1 4.08 -16.92 7.60
C MET A 1 3.92 -16.20 8.94
N ASN A 2 5.02 -15.93 9.60
CA ASN A 2 4.98 -15.25 10.90
C ASN A 2 5.53 -13.83 10.79
N CYS A 3 5.03 -12.96 11.65
CA CYS A 3 5.49 -11.59 11.73
C CYS A 3 6.97 -11.52 12.16
N PHE A 4 7.76 -10.67 11.50
CA PHE A 4 9.17 -10.50 11.83
C PHE A 4 9.38 -9.83 13.19
N PHE A 5 8.45 -9.00 13.62
CA PHE A 5 8.62 -8.20 14.83
C PHE A 5 8.14 -8.91 16.08
N CYS A 6 6.95 -9.48 16.04
CA CYS A 6 6.35 -10.10 17.23
C CYS A 6 6.20 -11.63 17.11
N LYS A 7 6.54 -12.18 15.95
CA LYS A 7 6.40 -13.60 15.62
C LYS A 7 4.96 -14.12 15.75
N GLY A 8 3.99 -13.21 15.71
CA GLY A 8 2.59 -13.60 15.65
C GLY A 8 2.21 -14.10 14.28
N SER A 9 1.03 -14.69 14.17
CA SER A 9 0.51 -15.16 12.90
C SER A 9 0.11 -13.99 12.00
N VAL A 10 0.34 -14.13 10.70
CA VAL A 10 -0.15 -13.17 9.72
C VAL A 10 -1.24 -13.80 8.88
N LYS A 11 -2.18 -12.99 8.40
CA LYS A 11 -3.23 -13.46 7.51
C LYS A 11 -3.54 -12.42 6.45
N GLU A 12 -4.20 -12.86 5.39
CA GLU A 12 -4.57 -11.99 4.28
C GLU A 12 -5.55 -10.92 4.74
N ASP A 13 -5.31 -9.69 4.31
CA ASP A 13 -6.15 -8.55 4.65
C ASP A 13 -5.92 -7.47 3.59
N THR A 14 -6.54 -6.31 3.79
CA THR A 14 -6.31 -5.14 2.94
C THR A 14 -5.95 -3.96 3.81
N THR A 15 -5.24 -3.01 3.23
CA THR A 15 -4.84 -1.79 3.93
C THR A 15 -4.81 -0.62 2.96
N ASN A 16 -4.68 0.58 3.50
CA ASN A 16 -4.48 1.79 2.71
C ASN A 16 -3.00 2.13 2.72
N HIS A 17 -2.43 2.31 1.52
CA HIS A 17 -1.03 2.68 1.38
C HIS A 17 -0.94 4.17 1.11
N VAL A 18 -0.29 4.91 2.02
CA VAL A 18 -0.18 6.36 1.93
C VAL A 18 1.24 6.73 1.55
N VAL A 19 1.37 7.52 0.50
CA VAL A 19 2.67 8.02 0.03
C VAL A 19 2.66 9.54 0.12
N ASN A 20 3.60 10.09 0.89
CA ASN A 20 3.77 11.53 1.00
C ASN A 20 4.78 11.99 -0.05
N LEU A 21 4.35 12.90 -0.91
CA LEU A 21 5.19 13.52 -1.92
C LEU A 21 5.52 14.95 -1.49
N GLU A 22 6.38 15.60 -2.28
CA GLU A 22 6.74 16.98 -2.00
C GLU A 22 5.56 17.93 -2.20
N LYS A 23 5.64 19.12 -1.59
CA LYS A 23 4.70 20.22 -1.80
C LYS A 23 3.25 19.84 -1.45
N HIS A 24 3.06 19.14 -0.34
CA HIS A 24 1.74 18.77 0.18
C HIS A 24 0.96 17.80 -0.73
N ARG A 25 1.67 17.08 -1.59
CA ARG A 25 1.04 16.07 -2.43
C ARG A 25 1.02 14.73 -1.70
N VAL A 26 -0.12 14.06 -1.74
CA VAL A 26 -0.30 12.77 -1.07
C VAL A 26 -1.05 11.83 -2.01
N ILE A 27 -0.60 10.60 -2.09
CA ILE A 27 -1.30 9.55 -2.82
C ILE A 27 -1.76 8.51 -1.80
N ILE A 28 -3.06 8.20 -1.81
CA ILE A 28 -3.63 7.16 -0.97
C ILE A 28 -4.17 6.07 -1.88
N VAL A 29 -3.58 4.86 -1.78
CA VAL A 29 -4.04 3.69 -2.52
C VAL A 29 -4.86 2.85 -1.56
N ARG A 30 -6.14 2.67 -1.87
CA ARG A 30 -7.09 1.95 -1.02
C ARG A 30 -7.14 0.48 -1.39
N ASP A 31 -7.50 -0.34 -0.42
CA ASP A 31 -7.77 -1.77 -0.61
C ASP A 31 -6.57 -2.53 -1.18
N VAL A 32 -5.38 -2.19 -0.71
CA VAL A 32 -4.15 -2.86 -1.15
C VAL A 32 -4.08 -4.22 -0.45
N PRO A 33 -3.98 -5.32 -1.22
CA PRO A 33 -3.85 -6.63 -0.59
C PRO A 33 -2.54 -6.75 0.16
N CYS A 34 -2.62 -7.28 1.37
CA CYS A 34 -1.45 -7.43 2.22
C CYS A 34 -1.60 -8.63 3.14
N GLU A 35 -0.54 -8.96 3.84
CA GLU A 35 -0.59 -9.88 4.96
C GLU A 35 -0.40 -9.07 6.23
N LYS A 36 -1.33 -9.22 7.16
CA LYS A 36 -1.37 -8.41 8.37
C LYS A 36 -1.17 -9.28 9.59
N CYS A 37 -0.27 -8.83 10.47
CA CYS A 37 -0.06 -9.52 11.74
C CYS A 37 -1.27 -9.34 12.65
N THR A 38 -1.73 -10.44 13.23
CA THR A 38 -2.92 -10.40 14.11
C THR A 38 -2.62 -9.83 15.50
N GLN A 39 -1.35 -9.68 15.85
CA GLN A 39 -0.95 -9.18 17.16
C GLN A 39 -0.50 -7.72 17.13
N CYS A 40 0.46 -7.38 16.29
CA CYS A 40 1.02 -6.02 16.28
C CYS A 40 0.43 -5.12 15.19
N GLY A 41 -0.34 -5.68 14.25
CA GLY A 41 -0.98 -4.90 13.20
C GLY A 41 -0.07 -4.51 12.04
N GLU A 42 1.16 -5.02 12.00
CA GLU A 42 2.06 -4.74 10.88
C GLU A 42 1.55 -5.34 9.58
N SER A 43 1.74 -4.63 8.48
CA SER A 43 1.32 -5.07 7.16
C SER A 43 2.52 -5.37 6.29
N TYR A 44 2.43 -6.46 5.53
CA TYR A 44 3.49 -6.88 4.61
C TYR A 44 2.91 -7.04 3.21
N TYR A 45 3.63 -6.53 2.22
CA TYR A 45 3.24 -6.67 0.81
C TYR A 45 4.09 -7.73 0.15
N SER A 46 3.49 -8.48 -0.78
CA SER A 46 4.27 -9.36 -1.65
C SER A 46 5.08 -8.51 -2.63
N ASP A 47 6.08 -9.13 -3.27
CA ASP A 47 6.89 -8.44 -4.27
C ASP A 47 6.03 -7.91 -5.42
N GLU A 48 5.02 -8.66 -5.82
CA GLU A 48 4.09 -8.25 -6.87
C GLU A 48 3.31 -7.00 -6.47
N VAL A 49 2.76 -6.99 -5.26
CA VAL A 49 2.01 -5.85 -4.74
C VAL A 49 2.92 -4.63 -4.62
N ALA A 50 4.12 -4.81 -4.07
CA ALA A 50 5.07 -3.72 -3.94
C ALA A 50 5.43 -3.10 -5.30
N SER A 51 5.65 -3.94 -6.32
CA SER A 51 5.93 -3.47 -7.67
C SER A 51 4.77 -2.69 -8.26
N GLN A 52 3.53 -3.16 -8.07
CA GLN A 52 2.35 -2.47 -8.56
C GLN A 52 2.17 -1.12 -7.88
N LEU A 53 2.38 -1.05 -6.58
CA LEU A 53 2.31 0.21 -5.84
C LEU A 53 3.33 1.22 -6.35
N GLU A 54 4.55 0.77 -6.62
CA GLU A 54 5.60 1.63 -7.16
C GLU A 54 5.20 2.19 -8.53
N MET A 55 4.65 1.35 -9.40
CA MET A 55 4.16 1.78 -10.71
C MET A 55 3.04 2.80 -10.61
N ILE A 56 2.08 2.57 -9.73
CA ILE A 56 0.97 3.49 -9.51
C ILE A 56 1.49 4.85 -9.06
N VAL A 57 2.38 4.87 -8.09
CA VAL A 57 2.96 6.12 -7.58
C VAL A 57 3.74 6.83 -8.67
N ASN A 58 4.56 6.11 -9.43
CA ASN A 58 5.36 6.71 -10.50
C ASN A 58 4.51 7.32 -11.61
N ASN A 59 3.37 6.70 -11.92
CA ASN A 59 2.47 7.21 -12.94
C ASN A 59 1.72 8.47 -12.49
N LEU A 60 1.46 8.60 -11.20
CA LEU A 60 0.67 9.71 -10.67
C LEU A 60 1.50 10.90 -10.21
N LYS A 61 2.73 10.68 -9.75
CA LYS A 61 3.51 11.73 -9.09
C LYS A 61 3.81 12.95 -9.99
N ASN A 62 3.84 12.75 -11.30
CA ASN A 62 4.14 13.84 -12.24
C ASN A 62 2.90 14.65 -12.62
N SER A 63 1.72 14.09 -12.45
CA SER A 63 0.46 14.76 -12.84
C SER A 63 -0.40 15.16 -11.65
N LEU A 64 -0.01 14.75 -10.45
CA LEU A 64 -0.76 15.02 -9.24
C LEU A 64 -0.53 16.43 -8.74
N THR A 65 -1.61 17.17 -8.45
CA THR A 65 -1.52 18.54 -7.94
C THR A 65 -1.64 18.61 -6.42
N GLU A 66 -2.47 17.80 -5.81
CA GLU A 66 -2.68 17.80 -4.36
C GLU A 66 -2.79 16.38 -3.80
N VAL A 67 -4.01 15.89 -3.62
CA VAL A 67 -4.27 14.58 -3.03
C VAL A 67 -4.98 13.71 -4.05
N ALA A 68 -4.50 12.48 -4.20
CA ALA A 68 -5.17 11.47 -5.00
C ALA A 68 -5.56 10.30 -4.10
N ILE A 69 -6.81 9.89 -4.18
CA ILE A 69 -7.32 8.70 -3.50
C ILE A 69 -7.79 7.74 -4.59
N ILE A 70 -7.13 6.59 -4.67
CA ILE A 70 -7.41 5.61 -5.73
C ILE A 70 -7.56 4.22 -5.12
N SER A 71 -8.26 3.34 -5.84
CA SER A 71 -8.37 1.95 -5.44
C SER A 71 -7.30 1.13 -6.15
N TYR A 72 -6.63 0.26 -5.41
CA TYR A 72 -5.61 -0.64 -5.97
C TYR A 72 -6.17 -1.44 -7.14
N TYR A 73 -7.38 -1.98 -6.98
CA TYR A 73 -7.98 -2.84 -7.99
C TYR A 73 -8.37 -2.10 -9.27
N ASP A 74 -8.69 -0.82 -9.16
CA ASP A 74 -8.99 0.00 -10.33
C ASP A 74 -7.74 0.24 -11.19
N LYS A 75 -6.57 0.22 -10.59
CA LYS A 75 -5.31 0.50 -11.29
C LYS A 75 -4.63 -0.74 -11.84
N VAL A 76 -4.88 -1.91 -11.27
CA VAL A 76 -4.20 -3.15 -11.65
C VAL A 76 -5.15 -4.19 -12.27
N ALA A 77 -6.43 -3.92 -12.31
CA ALA A 77 -7.42 -4.85 -12.88
C ALA A 77 -7.28 -4.95 -14.40
#